data_5e870c5fd94629d1cfc4e07e8b7028c8
#
_entry.id   5e870c5fd94629d1cfc4e07e8b7028c8
#
_cell.length_a   1.000
_cell.length_b   1.000
_cell.length_c   1.000
_cell.angle_alpha   90.00
_cell.angle_beta   90.00
_cell.angle_gamma   90.00
#
_symmetry.space_group_name_H-M   'P 1'
#
loop_
_entity.id
_entity.type
_entity.pdbx_description
1 polymer ?
#
loop_
_entity_poly.entity_id
_entity_poly.type
_entity_poly.pdbx_seq_one_letter_code
_entity_poly.pdbx_strand_id
1 'polypeptide(L)'
;MSTSGAAAAPTTADRVTSRHALRIAGGIALPFIVGEALGWSAPFMASIFALQLLAVRQPPMKLPAALVTVAALAVAFLASIVLTAIVLPYPAVFLLGAGLAVFGGLYGQARNGSPFWFILLVALVAIPLIAGNSEAIASGFVGVAVKAMAIAVATAWVMHAAFPDPTEASPPGPPPTMDHAGAARMALVGTLVIMPLMLLLVGNESAAVVIAVTALSILKSSSAQGGARAALGLLAANVVAGAVAVGAYALVTVVPTLAMLAAAMIALALAFGGTIAMGGQRAALASAACAAAVLLFGSGLSPLYDSGTAFVDRLTNVLVASAYTVTAYILWEGLLSRRN
;
A
#
# COMPACT_ATOMS: atom_id res chain seq x y z
N MET A 1 3.98 -53.86 6.02
CA MET A 1 5.22 -53.06 6.13
C MET A 1 4.86 -51.63 5.73
N SER A 2 4.54 -50.79 6.70
CA SER A 2 4.25 -49.40 6.49
C SER A 2 5.55 -48.62 6.67
N THR A 3 6.10 -48.08 5.57
CA THR A 3 7.20 -47.13 5.62
C THR A 3 6.66 -45.82 6.16
N SER A 4 6.86 -45.58 7.44
CA SER A 4 6.71 -44.26 8.06
C SER A 4 7.64 -43.29 7.31
N GLY A 5 7.05 -42.47 6.43
CA GLY A 5 7.76 -41.36 5.80
C GLY A 5 8.13 -40.32 6.86
N ALA A 6 9.33 -40.46 7.41
CA ALA A 6 9.90 -39.41 8.25
C ALA A 6 9.94 -38.12 7.43
N ALA A 7 9.16 -37.12 7.85
CA ALA A 7 9.20 -35.79 7.23
C ALA A 7 10.65 -35.29 7.29
N ALA A 8 11.22 -34.99 6.13
CA ALA A 8 12.57 -34.44 6.03
C ALA A 8 12.70 -33.21 6.90
N ALA A 9 13.76 -33.10 7.68
CA ALA A 9 14.00 -31.92 8.51
C ALA A 9 14.08 -30.67 7.60
N PRO A 10 13.44 -29.54 7.99
CA PRO A 10 13.39 -28.33 7.16
C PRO A 10 14.81 -27.83 6.87
N THR A 11 15.05 -27.47 5.63
CA THR A 11 16.34 -26.94 5.19
C THR A 11 16.62 -25.57 5.82
N THR A 12 17.85 -25.11 5.81
CA THR A 12 18.20 -23.76 6.30
C THR A 12 17.44 -22.70 5.52
N ALA A 13 17.25 -22.87 4.22
CA ALA A 13 16.48 -21.98 3.36
C ALA A 13 15.00 -21.90 3.78
N ASP A 14 14.38 -23.05 4.12
CA ASP A 14 12.99 -23.10 4.59
C ASP A 14 12.82 -22.38 5.93
N ARG A 15 13.78 -22.54 6.84
CA ARG A 15 13.75 -21.84 8.15
C ARG A 15 13.86 -20.33 8.00
N VAL A 16 14.71 -19.87 7.09
CA VAL A 16 14.90 -18.45 6.80
C VAL A 16 13.63 -17.84 6.20
N THR A 17 13.02 -18.52 5.24
CA THR A 17 11.75 -18.08 4.61
C THR A 17 10.61 -18.07 5.64
N SER A 18 10.50 -19.10 6.50
CA SER A 18 9.49 -19.14 7.55
C SER A 18 9.63 -18.01 8.57
N ARG A 19 10.87 -17.70 9.00
CA ARG A 19 11.10 -16.56 9.92
C ARG A 19 10.72 -15.22 9.29
N HIS A 20 11.05 -15.04 8.01
CA HIS A 20 10.66 -13.84 7.29
C HIS A 20 9.13 -13.73 7.14
N ALA A 21 8.45 -14.84 6.85
CA ALA A 21 6.98 -14.89 6.81
C ALA A 21 6.35 -14.53 8.16
N LEU A 22 6.88 -15.06 9.28
CA LEU A 22 6.42 -14.72 10.62
C LEU A 22 6.69 -13.24 10.97
N ARG A 23 7.82 -12.69 10.54
CA ARG A 23 8.15 -11.27 10.70
C ARG A 23 7.14 -10.38 9.99
N ILE A 24 6.79 -10.71 8.75
CA ILE A 24 5.78 -10.00 7.97
C ILE A 24 4.41 -10.12 8.65
N ALA A 25 4.00 -11.33 9.01
CA ALA A 25 2.70 -11.56 9.64
C ALA A 25 2.57 -10.84 10.99
N GLY A 26 3.58 -10.93 11.85
CA GLY A 26 3.61 -10.20 13.12
C GLY A 26 3.67 -8.69 12.92
N GLY A 27 4.41 -8.23 11.91
CA GLY A 27 4.49 -6.81 11.55
C GLY A 27 3.17 -6.21 11.09
N ILE A 28 2.30 -7.00 10.48
CA ILE A 28 0.96 -6.60 10.07
C ILE A 28 -0.02 -6.70 11.26
N ALA A 29 -0.02 -7.83 11.96
CA ALA A 29 -1.01 -8.12 12.99
C ALA A 29 -0.81 -7.29 14.27
N LEU A 30 0.44 -7.13 14.74
CA LEU A 30 0.73 -6.47 16.01
C LEU A 30 0.24 -5.02 16.08
N PRO A 31 0.57 -4.11 15.13
CA PRO A 31 0.13 -2.72 15.23
C PRO A 31 -1.39 -2.60 15.04
N PHE A 32 -2.01 -3.51 14.30
CA PHE A 32 -3.46 -3.54 14.15
C PHE A 32 -4.15 -3.90 15.47
N ILE A 33 -3.76 -5.03 16.08
CA ILE A 33 -4.36 -5.52 17.33
C ILE A 33 -4.17 -4.51 18.46
N VAL A 34 -2.95 -3.97 18.60
CA VAL A 34 -2.63 -2.96 19.61
C VAL A 34 -3.42 -1.67 19.34
N GLY A 35 -3.50 -1.26 18.08
CA GLY A 35 -4.24 -0.06 17.70
C GLY A 35 -5.73 -0.16 17.98
N GLU A 36 -6.37 -1.29 17.69
CA GLU A 36 -7.77 -1.56 18.03
C GLU A 36 -7.97 -1.60 19.54
N ALA A 37 -7.09 -2.28 20.30
CA ALA A 37 -7.16 -2.33 21.75
C ALA A 37 -7.01 -0.95 22.40
N LEU A 38 -6.28 -0.03 21.78
CA LEU A 38 -6.08 1.34 22.26
C LEU A 38 -7.05 2.35 21.64
N GLY A 39 -7.98 1.92 20.82
CA GLY A 39 -8.97 2.77 20.16
C GLY A 39 -8.38 3.78 19.17
N TRP A 40 -7.35 3.41 18.41
CA TRP A 40 -6.79 4.28 17.36
C TRP A 40 -7.76 4.41 16.19
N SER A 41 -7.84 5.59 15.59
CA SER A 41 -8.79 5.88 14.52
C SER A 41 -8.55 5.11 13.21
N ALA A 42 -7.31 4.69 12.93
CA ALA A 42 -6.97 3.96 11.71
C ALA A 42 -5.76 3.03 11.91
N PRO A 43 -5.86 1.96 12.72
CA PRO A 43 -4.75 1.07 13.04
C PRO A 43 -4.23 0.31 11.81
N PHE A 44 -5.08 0.07 10.80
CA PHE A 44 -4.70 -0.57 9.54
C PHE A 44 -3.60 0.20 8.78
N MET A 45 -3.50 1.52 8.94
CA MET A 45 -2.44 2.30 8.30
C MET A 45 -1.04 1.90 8.81
N ALA A 46 -0.90 1.69 10.12
CA ALA A 46 0.36 1.24 10.71
C ALA A 46 0.74 -0.16 10.20
N SER A 47 -0.24 -1.04 10.04
CA SER A 47 -0.05 -2.39 9.47
C SER A 47 0.40 -2.36 8.02
N ILE A 48 -0.19 -1.48 7.20
CA ILE A 48 0.20 -1.30 5.79
C ILE A 48 1.62 -0.75 5.69
N PHE A 49 1.97 0.25 6.50
CA PHE A 49 3.34 0.79 6.52
C PHE A 49 4.35 -0.25 7.02
N ALA A 50 4.03 -1.03 8.05
CA ALA A 50 4.87 -2.11 8.53
C ALA A 50 5.07 -3.20 7.45
N LEU A 51 4.01 -3.56 6.72
CA LEU A 51 4.12 -4.44 5.55
C LEU A 51 5.10 -3.89 4.52
N GLN A 52 5.01 -2.60 4.16
CA GLN A 52 5.92 -1.99 3.18
C GLN A 52 7.39 -2.02 3.66
N LEU A 53 7.63 -1.85 4.96
CA LEU A 53 8.97 -1.90 5.54
C LEU A 53 9.53 -3.33 5.63
N LEU A 54 8.66 -4.35 5.82
CA LEU A 54 9.05 -5.73 6.07
C LEU A 54 8.93 -6.63 4.84
N ALA A 55 8.19 -6.24 3.80
CA ALA A 55 7.99 -7.04 2.59
C ALA A 55 9.31 -7.34 1.85
N VAL A 56 10.24 -6.40 1.89
CA VAL A 56 11.58 -6.59 1.33
C VAL A 56 12.50 -7.08 2.45
N ARG A 57 13.22 -8.17 2.17
CA ARG A 57 14.19 -8.71 3.10
C ARG A 57 15.40 -7.80 3.18
N GLN A 58 15.50 -7.06 4.25
CA GLN A 58 16.58 -6.11 4.51
C GLN A 58 16.90 -6.08 6.01
N PRO A 59 18.11 -5.64 6.40
CA PRO A 59 18.46 -5.46 7.80
C PRO A 59 17.56 -4.41 8.46
N PRO A 60 17.41 -4.43 9.80
CA PRO A 60 16.62 -3.44 10.51
C PRO A 60 17.13 -2.02 10.23
N MET A 61 16.20 -1.11 10.00
CA MET A 61 16.50 0.28 9.70
C MET A 61 17.23 0.93 10.87
N LYS A 62 18.34 1.61 10.61
CA LYS A 62 19.09 2.37 11.62
C LYS A 62 18.26 3.56 12.11
N LEU A 63 18.40 3.95 13.36
CA LEU A 63 17.65 5.06 13.96
C LEU A 63 17.66 6.36 13.12
N PRO A 64 18.82 6.84 12.59
CA PRO A 64 18.80 8.03 11.75
C PRO A 64 17.96 7.86 10.47
N ALA A 65 18.04 6.70 9.81
CA ALA A 65 17.25 6.42 8.61
C ALA A 65 15.75 6.34 8.94
N ALA A 66 15.39 5.78 10.07
CA ALA A 66 14.01 5.72 10.55
C ALA A 66 13.45 7.14 10.82
N LEU A 67 14.20 7.99 11.50
CA LEU A 67 13.80 9.39 11.74
C LEU A 67 13.64 10.16 10.43
N VAL A 68 14.58 9.99 9.48
CA VAL A 68 14.48 10.60 8.15
C VAL A 68 13.23 10.10 7.41
N THR A 69 12.90 8.82 7.51
CA THR A 69 11.70 8.26 6.83
C THR A 69 10.41 8.87 7.41
N VAL A 70 10.29 8.95 8.74
CA VAL A 70 9.11 9.55 9.39
C VAL A 70 9.04 11.05 9.09
N ALA A 71 10.18 11.77 9.17
CA ALA A 71 10.23 13.19 8.85
C ALA A 71 9.91 13.47 7.38
N ALA A 72 10.42 12.66 6.45
CA ALA A 72 10.13 12.78 5.03
C ALA A 72 8.64 12.58 4.72
N LEU A 73 8.00 11.61 5.37
CA LEU A 73 6.56 11.44 5.28
C LEU A 73 5.81 12.67 5.81
N ALA A 74 6.18 13.16 7.00
CA ALA A 74 5.56 14.33 7.59
C ALA A 74 5.69 15.56 6.68
N VAL A 75 6.89 15.81 6.14
CA VAL A 75 7.15 16.92 5.21
C VAL A 75 6.34 16.77 3.93
N ALA A 76 6.27 15.56 3.34
CA ALA A 76 5.51 15.30 2.13
C ALA A 76 4.01 15.61 2.33
N PHE A 77 3.44 15.16 3.45
CA PHE A 77 2.03 15.39 3.74
C PHE A 77 1.74 16.87 4.08
N LEU A 78 2.59 17.52 4.89
CA LEU A 78 2.45 18.94 5.18
C LEU A 78 2.59 19.81 3.93
N ALA A 79 3.58 19.51 3.08
CA ALA A 79 3.75 20.20 1.81
C ALA A 79 2.50 20.04 0.91
N SER A 80 1.91 18.84 0.90
CA SER A 80 0.68 18.57 0.15
C SER A 80 -0.52 19.37 0.69
N ILE A 81 -0.67 19.50 2.03
CA ILE A 81 -1.71 20.37 2.63
C ILE A 81 -1.52 21.82 2.19
N VAL A 82 -0.32 22.36 2.37
CA VAL A 82 -0.01 23.76 2.03
C VAL A 82 -0.26 24.01 0.54
N LEU A 83 0.23 23.12 -0.32
CA LEU A 83 0.00 23.22 -1.75
C LEU A 83 -1.49 23.18 -2.08
N THR A 84 -2.23 22.26 -1.48
CA THR A 84 -3.67 22.12 -1.70
C THR A 84 -4.43 23.37 -1.24
N ALA A 85 -4.12 23.90 -0.06
CA ALA A 85 -4.77 25.11 0.46
C ALA A 85 -4.57 26.33 -0.44
N ILE A 86 -3.39 26.46 -1.05
CA ILE A 86 -3.08 27.59 -1.96
C ILE A 86 -3.75 27.41 -3.33
N VAL A 87 -3.77 26.17 -3.86
CA VAL A 87 -4.08 25.91 -5.27
C VAL A 87 -5.53 25.50 -5.49
N LEU A 88 -6.17 24.86 -4.49
CA LEU A 88 -7.54 24.35 -4.61
C LEU A 88 -8.59 25.42 -4.96
N PRO A 89 -8.50 26.69 -4.48
CA PRO A 89 -9.43 27.73 -4.86
C PRO A 89 -9.38 28.13 -6.35
N TYR A 90 -8.31 27.76 -7.06
CA TYR A 90 -8.08 28.12 -8.46
C TYR A 90 -8.08 26.88 -9.34
N PRO A 91 -9.22 26.43 -9.92
CA PRO A 91 -9.34 25.12 -10.58
C PRO A 91 -8.31 24.88 -11.70
N ALA A 92 -8.01 25.89 -12.52
CA ALA A 92 -7.02 25.75 -13.59
C ALA A 92 -5.60 25.59 -13.04
N VAL A 93 -5.25 26.35 -12.00
CA VAL A 93 -3.95 26.28 -11.33
C VAL A 93 -3.82 24.96 -10.59
N PHE A 94 -4.90 24.50 -9.94
CA PHE A 94 -4.97 23.20 -9.29
C PHE A 94 -4.70 22.05 -10.28
N LEU A 95 -5.37 22.06 -11.43
CA LEU A 95 -5.18 21.04 -12.48
C LEU A 95 -3.74 20.97 -12.97
N LEU A 96 -3.17 22.14 -13.31
CA LEU A 96 -1.78 22.21 -13.77
C LEU A 96 -0.79 21.84 -12.69
N GLY A 97 -0.96 22.38 -11.48
CA GLY A 97 -0.09 22.12 -10.33
C GLY A 97 -0.13 20.66 -9.88
N ALA A 98 -1.32 20.09 -9.72
CA ALA A 98 -1.51 18.70 -9.37
C ALA A 98 -0.95 17.76 -10.46
N GLY A 99 -1.21 18.06 -11.74
CA GLY A 99 -0.67 17.30 -12.85
C GLY A 99 0.85 17.31 -12.89
N LEU A 100 1.47 18.47 -12.68
CA LEU A 100 2.92 18.61 -12.64
C LEU A 100 3.53 17.89 -11.41
N ALA A 101 2.87 17.97 -10.25
CA ALA A 101 3.30 17.32 -9.03
C ALA A 101 3.20 15.79 -9.15
N VAL A 102 2.11 15.26 -9.72
CA VAL A 102 1.94 13.82 -10.00
C VAL A 102 2.97 13.34 -11.02
N PHE A 103 3.18 14.12 -12.11
CA PHE A 103 4.21 13.81 -13.10
C PHE A 103 5.60 13.75 -12.45
N GLY A 104 5.97 14.78 -11.70
CA GLY A 104 7.27 14.84 -11.01
C GLY A 104 7.48 13.70 -10.02
N GLY A 105 6.44 13.34 -9.26
CA GLY A 105 6.46 12.20 -8.33
C GLY A 105 6.62 10.86 -9.03
N LEU A 106 5.87 10.60 -10.11
CA LEU A 106 6.00 9.38 -10.92
C LEU A 106 7.36 9.30 -11.62
N TYR A 107 7.85 10.43 -12.16
CA TYR A 107 9.16 10.51 -12.76
C TYR A 107 10.28 10.23 -11.75
N GLY A 108 10.23 10.86 -10.57
CA GLY A 108 11.19 10.62 -9.50
C GLY A 108 11.18 9.17 -9.01
N GLN A 109 10.00 8.56 -8.93
CA GLN A 109 9.86 7.15 -8.58
C GLN A 109 10.48 6.23 -9.64
N ALA A 110 10.20 6.46 -10.92
CA ALA A 110 10.74 5.66 -12.02
C ALA A 110 12.28 5.78 -12.12
N ARG A 111 12.82 6.97 -11.84
CA ARG A 111 14.26 7.22 -11.88
C ARG A 111 15.02 6.69 -10.68
N ASN A 112 14.49 6.86 -9.49
CA ASN A 112 15.22 6.62 -8.25
C ASN A 112 14.77 5.34 -7.54
N GLY A 113 13.58 4.79 -7.86
CA GLY A 113 13.02 3.61 -7.19
C GLY A 113 12.76 3.79 -5.68
N SER A 114 13.00 4.98 -5.13
CA SER A 114 12.90 5.25 -3.70
C SER A 114 11.44 5.21 -3.22
N PRO A 115 11.14 4.54 -2.10
CA PRO A 115 9.82 4.54 -1.48
C PRO A 115 9.28 5.94 -1.15
N PHE A 116 10.16 6.90 -0.93
CA PHE A 116 9.81 8.30 -0.67
C PHE A 116 8.90 8.90 -1.76
N TRP A 117 9.21 8.65 -3.03
CA TRP A 117 8.43 9.16 -4.15
C TRP A 117 7.01 8.60 -4.18
N PHE A 118 6.85 7.32 -3.80
CA PHE A 118 5.53 6.73 -3.69
C PHE A 118 4.71 7.35 -2.54
N ILE A 119 5.34 7.57 -1.39
CA ILE A 119 4.70 8.24 -0.25
C ILE A 119 4.29 9.66 -0.63
N LEU A 120 5.17 10.39 -1.30
CA LEU A 120 4.88 11.74 -1.80
C LEU A 120 3.71 11.74 -2.78
N LEU A 121 3.65 10.78 -3.72
CA LEU A 121 2.54 10.63 -4.66
C LEU A 121 1.23 10.35 -3.93
N VAL A 122 1.23 9.45 -2.96
CA VAL A 122 0.03 9.19 -2.14
C VAL A 122 -0.42 10.47 -1.44
N ALA A 123 0.50 11.25 -0.86
CA ALA A 123 0.18 12.51 -0.22
C ALA A 123 -0.41 13.53 -1.23
N LEU A 124 0.23 13.69 -2.39
CA LEU A 124 -0.18 14.65 -3.43
C LEU A 124 -1.55 14.33 -4.05
N VAL A 125 -1.95 13.06 -4.05
CA VAL A 125 -3.24 12.63 -4.60
C VAL A 125 -4.32 12.56 -3.51
N ALA A 126 -4.00 11.96 -2.35
CA ALA A 126 -4.99 11.76 -1.28
C ALA A 126 -5.38 13.05 -0.56
N ILE A 127 -4.42 13.94 -0.25
CA ILE A 127 -4.70 15.15 0.51
C ILE A 127 -5.66 16.10 -0.21
N PRO A 128 -5.50 16.42 -1.51
CA PRO A 128 -6.47 17.26 -2.22
C PRO A 128 -7.88 16.68 -2.27
N LEU A 129 -7.98 15.36 -2.40
CA LEU A 129 -9.28 14.66 -2.42
C LEU A 129 -9.99 14.74 -1.06
N ILE A 130 -9.24 14.62 0.04
CA ILE A 130 -9.78 14.76 1.41
C ILE A 130 -10.09 16.22 1.70
N ALA A 131 -9.18 17.14 1.38
CA ALA A 131 -9.31 18.55 1.68
C ALA A 131 -10.43 19.23 0.88
N GLY A 132 -10.76 18.74 -0.31
CA GLY A 132 -11.90 19.19 -1.09
C GLY A 132 -13.23 19.02 -0.35
N ASN A 133 -13.29 18.11 0.61
CA ASN A 133 -14.47 17.86 1.44
C ASN A 133 -14.34 18.48 2.84
N SER A 134 -13.18 18.38 3.47
CA SER A 134 -12.93 18.96 4.80
C SER A 134 -11.43 19.12 5.06
N GLU A 135 -11.00 20.36 5.28
CA GLU A 135 -9.62 20.68 5.66
C GLU A 135 -9.26 20.09 7.04
N ALA A 136 -10.22 20.05 7.96
CA ALA A 136 -10.03 19.45 9.29
C ALA A 136 -9.77 17.94 9.20
N ILE A 137 -10.47 17.23 8.32
CA ILE A 137 -10.23 15.80 8.08
C ILE A 137 -8.87 15.59 7.42
N ALA A 138 -8.47 16.43 6.47
CA ALA A 138 -7.17 16.34 5.81
C ALA A 138 -6.02 16.53 6.80
N SER A 139 -6.10 17.52 7.69
CA SER A 139 -5.08 17.75 8.72
C SER A 139 -5.02 16.62 9.75
N GLY A 140 -6.18 16.10 10.18
CA GLY A 140 -6.27 14.92 11.04
C GLY A 140 -5.64 13.68 10.41
N PHE A 141 -5.87 13.46 9.12
CA PHE A 141 -5.30 12.33 8.36
C PHE A 141 -3.77 12.36 8.36
N VAL A 142 -3.15 13.54 8.22
CA VAL A 142 -1.69 13.67 8.29
C VAL A 142 -1.15 13.24 9.64
N GLY A 143 -1.76 13.68 10.74
CA GLY A 143 -1.38 13.26 12.08
C GLY A 143 -1.46 11.74 12.27
N VAL A 144 -2.54 11.13 11.79
CA VAL A 144 -2.72 9.67 11.80
C VAL A 144 -1.65 8.97 10.97
N ALA A 145 -1.35 9.46 9.76
CA ALA A 145 -0.35 8.85 8.87
C ALA A 145 1.07 8.91 9.46
N VAL A 146 1.46 10.05 10.03
CA VAL A 146 2.79 10.21 10.67
C VAL A 146 2.91 9.31 11.90
N LYS A 147 1.87 9.27 12.75
CA LYS A 147 1.80 8.35 13.89
C LYS A 147 1.89 6.90 13.44
N ALA A 148 1.14 6.52 12.42
CA ALA A 148 1.13 5.17 11.87
C ALA A 148 2.51 4.75 11.33
N MET A 149 3.24 5.64 10.67
CA MET A 149 4.61 5.37 10.19
C MET A 149 5.59 5.18 11.35
N ALA A 150 5.52 6.01 12.39
CA ALA A 150 6.37 5.86 13.57
C ALA A 150 6.13 4.50 14.26
N ILE A 151 4.85 4.10 14.40
CA ILE A 151 4.47 2.80 14.95
C ILE A 151 4.95 1.65 14.05
N ALA A 152 4.84 1.79 12.74
CA ALA A 152 5.30 0.79 11.78
C ALA A 152 6.82 0.56 11.89
N VAL A 153 7.61 1.63 12.03
CA VAL A 153 9.06 1.54 12.26
C VAL A 153 9.36 0.83 13.58
N ALA A 154 8.69 1.22 14.68
CA ALA A 154 8.87 0.57 15.97
C ALA A 154 8.49 -0.92 15.90
N THR A 155 7.39 -1.25 15.23
CA THR A 155 6.96 -2.63 14.99
C THR A 155 7.99 -3.40 14.17
N ALA A 156 8.55 -2.78 13.12
CA ALA A 156 9.59 -3.42 12.32
C ALA A 156 10.82 -3.77 13.16
N TRP A 157 11.26 -2.92 14.09
CA TRP A 157 12.34 -3.22 15.01
C TRP A 157 12.00 -4.37 15.95
N VAL A 158 10.80 -4.37 16.54
CA VAL A 158 10.32 -5.47 17.39
C VAL A 158 10.31 -6.79 16.64
N MET A 159 9.83 -6.79 15.39
CA MET A 159 9.77 -8.00 14.57
C MET A 159 11.15 -8.51 14.14
N HIS A 160 12.11 -7.62 13.89
CA HIS A 160 13.49 -8.02 13.63
C HIS A 160 14.18 -8.60 14.90
N ALA A 161 13.87 -8.04 16.07
CA ALA A 161 14.37 -8.57 17.34
C ALA A 161 13.75 -9.95 17.69
N ALA A 162 12.44 -10.12 17.43
CA ALA A 162 11.73 -11.36 17.71
C ALA A 162 12.09 -12.50 16.73
N PHE A 163 12.33 -12.17 15.46
CA PHE A 163 12.64 -13.11 14.38
C PHE A 163 13.92 -12.70 13.64
N PRO A 164 15.10 -12.80 14.25
CA PRO A 164 16.36 -12.41 13.62
C PRO A 164 16.69 -13.31 12.44
N ASP A 165 17.24 -12.72 11.38
CA ASP A 165 17.77 -13.50 10.26
C ASP A 165 19.09 -14.16 10.67
N PRO A 166 19.25 -15.46 10.39
CA PRO A 166 20.50 -16.18 10.71
C PRO A 166 21.65 -15.82 9.75
N THR A 167 21.34 -15.19 8.63
CA THR A 167 22.32 -14.79 7.62
C THR A 167 22.21 -13.27 7.45
N GLU A 168 23.34 -12.58 7.40
CA GLU A 168 23.36 -11.16 7.03
C GLU A 168 22.63 -11.00 5.69
N ALA A 169 21.50 -10.31 5.71
CA ALA A 169 20.77 -10.02 4.51
C ALA A 169 21.69 -9.19 3.61
N SER A 170 22.02 -9.70 2.43
CA SER A 170 22.72 -8.90 1.44
C SER A 170 21.94 -7.60 1.25
N PRO A 171 22.61 -6.45 1.24
CA PRO A 171 21.92 -5.19 0.98
C PRO A 171 21.12 -5.34 -0.32
N PRO A 172 19.88 -4.85 -0.36
CA PRO A 172 19.09 -4.89 -1.58
C PRO A 172 19.90 -4.26 -2.70
N GLY A 173 19.94 -4.92 -3.84
CA GLY A 173 20.58 -4.34 -5.04
C GLY A 173 19.96 -2.96 -5.33
N PRO A 174 20.67 -2.08 -6.02
CA PRO A 174 20.12 -0.79 -6.38
C PRO A 174 18.77 -1.01 -7.08
N PRO A 175 17.72 -0.21 -6.73
CA PRO A 175 16.43 -0.33 -7.37
C PRO A 175 16.60 -0.19 -8.89
N PRO A 176 15.82 -0.94 -9.70
CA PRO A 176 15.88 -0.82 -11.14
C PRO A 176 15.53 0.63 -11.52
N THR A 177 16.48 1.33 -12.13
CA THR A 177 16.31 2.70 -12.58
C THR A 177 16.00 2.68 -14.08
N MET A 178 14.99 3.46 -14.50
CA MET A 178 14.71 3.69 -15.90
C MET A 178 15.62 4.82 -16.45
N ASP A 179 15.87 4.79 -17.77
CA ASP A 179 16.45 5.93 -18.45
C ASP A 179 15.50 7.16 -18.42
N HIS A 180 16.00 8.32 -18.79
CA HIS A 180 15.22 9.56 -18.74
C HIS A 180 13.96 9.52 -19.62
N ALA A 181 14.07 8.94 -20.81
CA ALA A 181 12.97 8.87 -21.76
C ALA A 181 11.88 7.89 -21.29
N GLY A 182 12.26 6.71 -20.80
CA GLY A 182 11.34 5.72 -20.24
C GLY A 182 10.62 6.25 -18.99
N ALA A 183 11.36 6.88 -18.07
CA ALA A 183 10.79 7.49 -16.88
C ALA A 183 9.80 8.63 -17.20
N ALA A 184 10.14 9.50 -18.17
CA ALA A 184 9.26 10.57 -18.60
C ALA A 184 7.97 10.03 -19.28
N ARG A 185 8.12 9.01 -20.13
CA ARG A 185 6.98 8.34 -20.78
C ARG A 185 6.05 7.71 -19.74
N MET A 186 6.61 6.97 -18.80
CA MET A 186 5.85 6.35 -17.71
C MET A 186 5.13 7.41 -16.85
N ALA A 187 5.83 8.48 -16.49
CA ALA A 187 5.24 9.57 -15.71
C ALA A 187 4.09 10.26 -16.47
N LEU A 188 4.25 10.46 -17.78
CA LEU A 188 3.21 11.04 -18.63
C LEU A 188 1.97 10.15 -18.68
N VAL A 189 2.15 8.85 -18.97
CA VAL A 189 1.03 7.88 -18.99
C VAL A 189 0.33 7.83 -17.63
N GLY A 190 1.10 7.72 -16.55
CA GLY A 190 0.55 7.68 -15.20
C GLY A 190 -0.21 8.96 -14.84
N THR A 191 0.29 10.13 -15.23
CA THR A 191 -0.40 11.40 -15.01
C THR A 191 -1.71 11.47 -15.80
N LEU A 192 -1.71 11.04 -17.08
CA LEU A 192 -2.90 10.96 -17.91
C LEU A 192 -3.96 9.98 -17.38
N VAL A 193 -3.55 8.97 -16.64
CA VAL A 193 -4.46 8.04 -15.96
C VAL A 193 -4.99 8.63 -14.65
N ILE A 194 -4.14 9.25 -13.84
CA ILE A 194 -4.50 9.74 -12.50
C ILE A 194 -5.31 11.04 -12.56
N MET A 195 -4.99 11.96 -13.45
CA MET A 195 -5.64 13.28 -13.48
C MET A 195 -7.15 13.23 -13.75
N PRO A 196 -7.65 12.49 -14.76
CA PRO A 196 -9.10 12.34 -14.94
C PRO A 196 -9.77 11.68 -13.73
N LEU A 197 -9.09 10.70 -13.11
CA LEU A 197 -9.59 10.02 -11.93
C LEU A 197 -9.70 11.00 -10.74
N MET A 198 -8.70 11.83 -10.50
CA MET A 198 -8.75 12.87 -9.47
C MET A 198 -9.91 13.84 -9.69
N LEU A 199 -10.12 14.26 -10.94
CA LEU A 199 -11.24 15.17 -11.29
C LEU A 199 -12.61 14.56 -11.02
N LEU A 200 -12.78 13.27 -11.35
CA LEU A 200 -14.03 12.53 -11.09
C LEU A 200 -14.27 12.30 -9.60
N LEU A 201 -13.20 12.25 -8.81
CA LEU A 201 -13.27 11.94 -7.38
C LEU A 201 -13.30 13.17 -6.47
N VAL A 202 -12.97 14.35 -6.98
CA VAL A 202 -13.15 15.60 -6.22
C VAL A 202 -14.63 15.80 -5.93
N GLY A 203 -15.01 15.76 -4.65
CA GLY A 203 -16.40 15.86 -4.19
C GLY A 203 -17.09 14.51 -3.88
N ASN A 204 -16.40 13.37 -4.04
CA ASN A 204 -16.92 12.05 -3.69
C ASN A 204 -16.19 11.49 -2.45
N GLU A 205 -16.77 11.70 -1.27
CA GLU A 205 -16.08 11.68 0.01
C GLU A 205 -15.45 10.34 0.43
N SER A 206 -16.13 9.23 0.28
CA SER A 206 -15.72 7.99 0.96
C SER A 206 -14.80 7.08 0.13
N ALA A 207 -14.89 7.17 -1.18
CA ALA A 207 -14.21 6.26 -2.11
C ALA A 207 -12.89 6.84 -2.66
N ALA A 208 -12.76 8.16 -2.70
CA ALA A 208 -11.73 8.86 -3.45
C ALA A 208 -10.30 8.44 -3.11
N VAL A 209 -9.98 8.37 -1.81
CA VAL A 209 -8.62 8.02 -1.35
C VAL A 209 -8.28 6.58 -1.68
N VAL A 210 -9.23 5.65 -1.45
CA VAL A 210 -9.04 4.22 -1.73
C VAL A 210 -8.80 3.99 -3.22
N ILE A 211 -9.61 4.61 -4.06
CA ILE A 211 -9.51 4.53 -5.52
C ILE A 211 -8.16 5.09 -5.99
N ALA A 212 -7.78 6.27 -5.50
CA ALA A 212 -6.55 6.93 -5.90
C ALA A 212 -5.29 6.15 -5.47
N VAL A 213 -5.25 5.65 -4.23
CA VAL A 213 -4.13 4.85 -3.72
C VAL A 213 -4.04 3.52 -4.47
N THR A 214 -5.18 2.90 -4.80
CA THR A 214 -5.22 1.67 -5.62
C THR A 214 -4.67 1.94 -7.01
N ALA A 215 -5.10 3.01 -7.68
CA ALA A 215 -4.61 3.40 -9.00
C ALA A 215 -3.10 3.67 -9.00
N LEU A 216 -2.58 4.40 -8.01
CA LEU A 216 -1.14 4.63 -7.84
C LEU A 216 -0.36 3.34 -7.61
N SER A 217 -0.90 2.41 -6.83
CA SER A 217 -0.27 1.10 -6.57
C SER A 217 -0.17 0.26 -7.85
N ILE A 218 -1.22 0.31 -8.68
CA ILE A 218 -1.25 -0.36 -10.00
C ILE A 218 -0.21 0.26 -10.94
N LEU A 219 -0.16 1.58 -11.04
CA LEU A 219 0.81 2.28 -11.88
C LEU A 219 2.25 1.98 -11.46
N LYS A 220 2.53 1.95 -10.15
CA LYS A 220 3.84 1.57 -9.62
C LYS A 220 4.26 0.17 -10.06
N SER A 221 3.36 -0.81 -9.98
CA SER A 221 3.66 -2.21 -10.33
C SER A 221 3.74 -2.43 -11.83
N SER A 222 2.91 -1.75 -12.61
CA SER A 222 2.91 -1.84 -14.08
C SER A 222 4.20 -1.32 -14.69
N SER A 223 4.77 -0.25 -14.12
CA SER A 223 6.04 0.33 -14.56
C SER A 223 7.25 -0.58 -14.35
N ALA A 224 7.21 -1.36 -13.26
CA ALA A 224 8.33 -2.24 -12.91
C ALA A 224 8.39 -3.54 -13.73
N GLN A 225 7.27 -3.94 -14.36
CA GLN A 225 7.13 -5.28 -14.93
C GLN A 225 6.56 -5.33 -16.37
N GLY A 226 6.35 -4.19 -17.01
CA GLY A 226 6.03 -4.08 -18.44
C GLY A 226 4.78 -4.86 -18.88
N GLY A 227 3.58 -4.30 -18.69
CA GLY A 227 2.47 -4.67 -19.53
C GLY A 227 1.17 -5.16 -18.87
N ALA A 228 0.18 -5.41 -19.73
CA ALA A 228 -1.18 -5.84 -19.41
C ALA A 228 -1.26 -7.07 -18.46
N ARG A 229 -0.28 -7.99 -18.52
CA ARG A 229 -0.24 -9.16 -17.64
C ARG A 229 -0.03 -8.79 -16.16
N ALA A 230 0.85 -7.84 -15.88
CA ALA A 230 1.07 -7.38 -14.49
C ALA A 230 -0.18 -6.67 -13.95
N ALA A 231 -0.81 -5.84 -14.77
CA ALA A 231 -2.03 -5.15 -14.43
C ALA A 231 -3.20 -6.12 -14.18
N LEU A 232 -3.38 -7.13 -15.02
CA LEU A 232 -4.36 -8.21 -14.80
C LEU A 232 -4.04 -9.04 -13.55
N GLY A 233 -2.76 -9.34 -13.31
CA GLY A 233 -2.32 -10.01 -12.09
C GLY A 233 -2.69 -9.21 -10.82
N LEU A 234 -2.58 -7.89 -10.87
CA LEU A 234 -2.93 -7.02 -9.75
C LEU A 234 -4.45 -6.91 -9.56
N LEU A 235 -5.23 -6.89 -10.65
CA LEU A 235 -6.68 -6.97 -10.56
C LEU A 235 -7.11 -8.28 -9.89
N ALA A 236 -6.55 -9.42 -10.31
CA ALA A 236 -6.78 -10.70 -9.67
C ALA A 236 -6.36 -10.71 -8.19
N ALA A 237 -5.21 -10.09 -7.87
CA ALA A 237 -4.73 -9.94 -6.50
C ALA A 237 -5.72 -9.15 -5.63
N ASN A 238 -6.33 -8.09 -6.15
CA ASN A 238 -7.34 -7.30 -5.44
C ASN A 238 -8.66 -8.09 -5.26
N VAL A 239 -9.06 -8.93 -6.22
CA VAL A 239 -10.23 -9.83 -6.05
C VAL A 239 -9.96 -10.83 -4.91
N VAL A 240 -8.78 -11.44 -4.89
CA VAL A 240 -8.39 -12.35 -3.80
C VAL A 240 -8.34 -11.63 -2.46
N ALA A 241 -7.77 -10.41 -2.44
CA ALA A 241 -7.74 -9.57 -1.25
C ALA A 241 -9.13 -9.28 -0.70
N GLY A 242 -10.07 -8.94 -1.59
CA GLY A 242 -11.47 -8.72 -1.23
C GLY A 242 -12.12 -9.96 -0.62
N ALA A 243 -11.96 -11.13 -1.25
CA ALA A 243 -12.50 -12.38 -0.75
C ALA A 243 -11.96 -12.75 0.64
N VAL A 244 -10.64 -12.58 0.87
CA VAL A 244 -10.00 -12.81 2.17
C VAL A 244 -10.50 -11.81 3.20
N ALA A 245 -10.62 -10.54 2.87
CA ALA A 245 -11.13 -9.51 3.77
C ALA A 245 -12.59 -9.75 4.15
N VAL A 246 -13.45 -10.17 3.20
CA VAL A 246 -14.85 -10.58 3.48
C VAL A 246 -14.89 -11.73 4.45
N GLY A 247 -14.09 -12.78 4.22
CA GLY A 247 -14.03 -13.94 5.12
C GLY A 247 -13.59 -13.56 6.54
N ALA A 248 -12.54 -12.73 6.65
CA ALA A 248 -12.06 -12.23 7.94
C ALA A 248 -13.11 -11.37 8.66
N TYR A 249 -13.79 -10.48 7.92
CA TYR A 249 -14.85 -9.64 8.47
C TYR A 249 -16.05 -10.47 8.95
N ALA A 250 -16.49 -11.45 8.16
CA ALA A 250 -17.58 -12.35 8.53
C ALA A 250 -17.27 -13.12 9.83
N LEU A 251 -16.02 -13.55 10.04
CA LEU A 251 -15.62 -14.21 11.28
C LEU A 251 -15.74 -13.29 12.50
N VAL A 252 -15.31 -12.04 12.36
CA VAL A 252 -15.36 -11.06 13.47
C VAL A 252 -16.78 -10.62 13.78
N THR A 253 -17.67 -10.53 12.79
CA THR A 253 -19.09 -10.19 13.01
C THR A 253 -19.86 -11.27 13.75
N VAL A 254 -19.49 -12.56 13.59
CA VAL A 254 -20.11 -13.66 14.35
C VAL A 254 -19.70 -13.64 15.82
N VAL A 255 -18.44 -13.32 16.13
CA VAL A 255 -17.91 -13.26 17.50
C VAL A 255 -17.13 -11.95 17.67
N PRO A 256 -17.78 -10.83 18.03
CA PRO A 256 -17.15 -9.51 18.09
C PRO A 256 -16.29 -9.35 19.34
N THR A 257 -15.17 -10.09 19.39
CA THR A 257 -14.18 -10.01 20.47
C THR A 257 -12.82 -9.61 19.93
N LEU A 258 -12.00 -8.95 20.75
CA LEU A 258 -10.62 -8.62 20.40
C LEU A 258 -9.79 -9.87 20.07
N ALA A 259 -10.07 -10.99 20.74
CA ALA A 259 -9.40 -12.27 20.46
C ALA A 259 -9.73 -12.79 19.06
N MET A 260 -11.00 -12.73 18.63
CA MET A 260 -11.40 -13.14 17.27
C MET A 260 -10.82 -12.22 16.22
N LEU A 261 -10.81 -10.91 16.47
CA LEU A 261 -10.18 -9.93 15.61
C LEU A 261 -8.67 -10.20 15.46
N ALA A 262 -7.99 -10.48 16.56
CA ALA A 262 -6.57 -10.83 16.55
C ALA A 262 -6.32 -12.11 15.73
N ALA A 263 -7.13 -13.16 15.94
CA ALA A 263 -7.04 -14.42 15.19
C ALA A 263 -7.29 -14.22 13.70
N ALA A 264 -8.33 -13.45 13.32
CA ALA A 264 -8.64 -13.13 11.92
C ALA A 264 -7.50 -12.36 11.27
N MET A 265 -6.93 -11.36 11.96
CA MET A 265 -5.81 -10.56 11.44
C MET A 265 -4.53 -11.35 11.29
N ILE A 266 -4.22 -12.23 12.24
CA ILE A 266 -3.07 -13.13 12.17
C ILE A 266 -3.25 -14.11 11.00
N ALA A 267 -4.43 -14.72 10.86
CA ALA A 267 -4.73 -15.63 9.76
C ALA A 267 -4.59 -14.94 8.39
N LEU A 268 -5.14 -13.72 8.24
CA LEU A 268 -4.99 -12.90 7.05
C LEU A 268 -3.51 -12.62 6.76
N ALA A 269 -2.76 -12.19 7.74
CA ALA A 269 -1.34 -11.86 7.59
C ALA A 269 -0.49 -13.08 7.22
N LEU A 270 -0.78 -14.26 7.79
CA LEU A 270 -0.11 -15.51 7.46
C LEU A 270 -0.45 -16.02 6.07
N ALA A 271 -1.70 -15.85 5.61
CA ALA A 271 -2.13 -16.27 4.28
C ALA A 271 -1.28 -15.64 3.17
N PHE A 272 -0.87 -14.38 3.33
CA PHE A 272 -0.01 -13.68 2.37
C PHE A 272 1.47 -13.74 2.73
N GLY A 273 1.81 -13.79 4.02
CA GLY A 273 3.18 -13.68 4.52
C GLY A 273 4.13 -14.73 3.94
N GLY A 274 3.67 -15.96 3.78
CA GLY A 274 4.45 -17.04 3.16
C GLY A 274 4.83 -16.73 1.70
N THR A 275 3.88 -16.27 0.91
CA THR A 275 4.10 -15.93 -0.49
C THR A 275 5.01 -14.69 -0.64
N ILE A 276 4.84 -13.70 0.23
CA ILE A 276 5.69 -12.49 0.25
C ILE A 276 7.13 -12.87 0.61
N ALA A 277 7.32 -13.75 1.57
CA ALA A 277 8.64 -14.18 2.03
C ALA A 277 9.45 -14.95 0.97
N MET A 278 8.78 -15.58 -0.01
CA MET A 278 9.44 -16.27 -1.12
C MET A 278 10.10 -15.32 -2.14
N GLY A 279 9.74 -14.04 -2.15
CA GLY A 279 10.30 -13.05 -3.07
C GLY A 279 9.79 -13.15 -4.50
N GLY A 280 10.36 -12.31 -5.39
CA GLY A 280 10.03 -12.30 -6.82
C GLY A 280 8.68 -11.64 -7.14
N GLN A 281 8.19 -11.86 -8.37
CA GLN A 281 6.98 -11.24 -8.89
C GLN A 281 5.72 -11.61 -8.10
N ARG A 282 5.62 -12.86 -7.65
CA ARG A 282 4.49 -13.33 -6.83
C ARG A 282 4.45 -12.64 -5.48
N ALA A 283 5.60 -12.35 -4.89
CA ALA A 283 5.68 -11.62 -3.64
C ALA A 283 5.18 -10.17 -3.78
N ALA A 284 5.48 -9.49 -4.88
CA ALA A 284 4.98 -8.15 -5.15
C ALA A 284 3.44 -8.13 -5.27
N LEU A 285 2.86 -9.09 -5.99
CA LEU A 285 1.40 -9.25 -6.11
C LEU A 285 0.76 -9.61 -4.76
N ALA A 286 1.37 -10.53 -4.00
CA ALA A 286 0.89 -10.92 -2.68
C ALA A 286 0.98 -9.76 -1.67
N SER A 287 2.03 -8.92 -1.74
CA SER A 287 2.15 -7.72 -0.91
C SER A 287 1.08 -6.68 -1.23
N ALA A 288 0.78 -6.46 -2.51
CA ALA A 288 -0.31 -5.58 -2.93
C ALA A 288 -1.68 -6.11 -2.48
N ALA A 289 -1.93 -7.42 -2.66
CA ALA A 289 -3.16 -8.07 -2.20
C ALA A 289 -3.30 -8.00 -0.68
N CYS A 290 -2.23 -8.23 0.06
CA CYS A 290 -2.22 -8.13 1.53
C CYS A 290 -2.54 -6.70 2.00
N ALA A 291 -1.92 -5.69 1.39
CA ALA A 291 -2.21 -4.29 1.71
C ALA A 291 -3.67 -3.93 1.45
N ALA A 292 -4.23 -4.38 0.31
CA ALA A 292 -5.64 -4.19 -0.03
C ALA A 292 -6.57 -4.92 0.96
N ALA A 293 -6.25 -6.17 1.33
CA ALA A 293 -7.03 -6.93 2.30
C ALA A 293 -7.03 -6.28 3.69
N VAL A 294 -5.86 -5.82 4.17
CA VAL A 294 -5.72 -5.11 5.45
C VAL A 294 -6.49 -3.78 5.42
N LEU A 295 -6.42 -3.04 4.32
CA LEU A 295 -7.17 -1.81 4.13
C LEU A 295 -8.68 -2.06 4.19
N LEU A 296 -9.17 -3.04 3.40
CA LEU A 296 -10.59 -3.40 3.34
C LEU A 296 -11.10 -3.89 4.71
N PHE A 297 -10.38 -4.81 5.33
CA PHE A 297 -10.74 -5.36 6.64
C PHE A 297 -10.74 -4.28 7.72
N GLY A 298 -9.65 -3.51 7.85
CA GLY A 298 -9.52 -2.50 8.90
C GLY A 298 -10.48 -1.32 8.72
N SER A 299 -10.73 -0.93 7.48
CA SER A 299 -11.70 0.13 7.21
C SER A 299 -13.16 -0.32 7.44
N GLY A 300 -13.46 -1.60 7.27
CA GLY A 300 -14.78 -2.17 7.58
C GLY A 300 -15.09 -2.22 9.09
N LEU A 301 -14.06 -2.25 9.92
CA LEU A 301 -14.20 -2.24 11.40
C LEU A 301 -14.22 -0.85 12.01
N SER A 302 -13.85 0.18 11.24
CA SER A 302 -13.77 1.55 11.75
C SER A 302 -15.16 2.11 12.06
N PRO A 303 -15.42 2.63 13.29
CA PRO A 303 -16.70 3.21 13.68
C PRO A 303 -17.06 4.49 12.91
N LEU A 304 -16.10 5.04 12.14
CA LEU A 304 -16.31 6.21 11.29
C LEU A 304 -17.12 5.91 10.04
N TYR A 305 -17.45 4.62 9.78
CA TYR A 305 -18.12 4.19 8.58
C TYR A 305 -19.24 3.21 8.92
N ASP A 306 -20.42 3.45 8.38
CA ASP A 306 -21.59 2.58 8.56
C ASP A 306 -21.30 1.17 7.97
N SER A 307 -21.41 0.15 8.82
CA SER A 307 -20.65 -1.10 8.70
C SER A 307 -21.17 -2.15 7.71
N GLY A 308 -22.33 -1.95 7.09
CA GLY A 308 -22.93 -2.98 6.23
C GLY A 308 -22.73 -2.75 4.74
N THR A 309 -23.10 -1.58 4.26
CA THR A 309 -22.96 -1.19 2.83
C THR A 309 -21.54 -0.74 2.49
N ALA A 310 -20.85 -0.13 3.44
CA ALA A 310 -19.51 0.44 3.26
C ALA A 310 -18.46 -0.59 2.82
N PHE A 311 -18.56 -1.85 3.21
CA PHE A 311 -17.61 -2.88 2.77
C PHE A 311 -17.81 -3.25 1.29
N VAL A 312 -19.07 -3.47 0.88
CA VAL A 312 -19.40 -3.79 -0.52
C VAL A 312 -19.05 -2.60 -1.41
N ASP A 313 -19.37 -1.40 -1.00
CA ASP A 313 -19.03 -0.17 -1.72
C ASP A 313 -17.53 -0.01 -1.91
N ARG A 314 -16.74 -0.32 -0.89
CA ARG A 314 -15.26 -0.26 -0.98
C ARG A 314 -14.69 -1.34 -1.88
N LEU A 315 -15.18 -2.57 -1.77
CA LEU A 315 -14.77 -3.64 -2.66
C LEU A 315 -15.07 -3.25 -4.11
N THR A 316 -16.27 -2.73 -4.36
CA THR A 316 -16.67 -2.22 -5.68
C THR A 316 -15.76 -1.09 -6.14
N ASN A 317 -15.45 -0.13 -5.28
CA ASN A 317 -14.56 0.99 -5.59
C ASN A 317 -13.13 0.54 -5.93
N VAL A 318 -12.58 -0.43 -5.19
CA VAL A 318 -11.26 -1.00 -5.50
C VAL A 318 -11.28 -1.74 -6.84
N LEU A 319 -12.33 -2.49 -7.13
CA LEU A 319 -12.49 -3.21 -8.40
C LEU A 319 -12.65 -2.24 -9.58
N VAL A 320 -13.50 -1.21 -9.44
CA VAL A 320 -13.70 -0.17 -10.45
C VAL A 320 -12.41 0.61 -10.69
N ALA A 321 -11.71 1.01 -9.63
CA ALA A 321 -10.42 1.70 -9.74
C ALA A 321 -9.38 0.84 -10.45
N SER A 322 -9.33 -0.45 -10.13
CA SER A 322 -8.41 -1.38 -10.77
C SER A 322 -8.74 -1.56 -12.24
N ALA A 323 -10.00 -1.78 -12.58
CA ALA A 323 -10.45 -1.93 -13.97
C ALA A 323 -10.19 -0.65 -14.80
N TYR A 324 -10.53 0.52 -14.24
CA TYR A 324 -10.24 1.82 -14.88
C TYR A 324 -8.75 1.99 -15.13
N THR A 325 -7.93 1.83 -14.10
CA THR A 325 -6.48 2.11 -14.19
C THR A 325 -5.79 1.18 -15.19
N VAL A 326 -6.16 -0.11 -15.17
CA VAL A 326 -5.63 -1.10 -16.12
C VAL A 326 -6.03 -0.74 -17.54
N THR A 327 -7.31 -0.44 -17.77
CA THR A 327 -7.82 -0.11 -19.11
C THR A 327 -7.20 1.18 -19.63
N ALA A 328 -7.18 2.24 -18.81
CA ALA A 328 -6.59 3.51 -19.16
C ALA A 328 -5.09 3.41 -19.45
N TYR A 329 -4.35 2.63 -18.63
CA TYR A 329 -2.93 2.39 -18.84
C TYR A 329 -2.67 1.69 -20.19
N ILE A 330 -3.41 0.62 -20.50
CA ILE A 330 -3.26 -0.11 -21.76
C ILE A 330 -3.58 0.78 -22.97
N LEU A 331 -4.64 1.59 -22.89
CA LEU A 331 -5.04 2.49 -23.96
C LEU A 331 -3.97 3.56 -24.21
N TRP A 332 -3.51 4.25 -23.17
CA TRP A 332 -2.49 5.30 -23.31
C TRP A 332 -1.15 4.76 -23.77
N GLU A 333 -0.71 3.62 -23.23
CA GLU A 333 0.53 3.00 -23.67
C GLU A 333 0.45 2.56 -25.14
N GLY A 334 -0.68 2.00 -25.55
CA GLY A 334 -0.93 1.61 -26.95
C GLY A 334 -0.94 2.80 -27.92
N LEU A 335 -1.53 3.95 -27.50
CA LEU A 335 -1.55 5.16 -28.30
C LEU A 335 -0.17 5.80 -28.47
N LEU A 336 0.61 5.84 -27.38
CA LEU A 336 1.95 6.42 -27.40
C LEU A 336 2.98 5.51 -28.11
N SER A 337 2.78 4.19 -28.06
CA SER A 337 3.66 3.24 -28.77
C SER A 337 3.48 3.25 -30.29
N ARG A 338 2.31 3.64 -30.81
CA ARG A 338 2.04 3.76 -32.25
C ARG A 338 2.64 5.01 -32.90
N ARG A 339 3.11 5.96 -32.09
CA ARG A 339 3.69 7.23 -32.57
C ARG A 339 5.21 7.22 -32.68
N ASN A 340 5.86 6.18 -32.17
CA ASN A 340 7.30 5.91 -32.32
C ASN A 340 7.54 4.75 -33.28
#